data_00731eb0a9ca3fad2677d97d81348c15
#
_entry.id   00731eb0a9ca3fad2677d97d81348c15
#
_cell.length_a   1.000
_cell.length_b   1.000
_cell.length_c   1.000
_cell.angle_alpha   90.00
_cell.angle_beta   90.00
_cell.angle_gamma   90.00
#
_symmetry.space_group_name_H-M   'P 1'
#
loop_
_entity.id
_entity.type
_entity.pdbx_description
1 polymer ?
#
loop_
_entity_poly.entity_id
_entity_poly.type
_entity_poly.pdbx_seq_one_letter_code
_entity_poly.pdbx_strand_id
1 'polypeptide(L)'
;MTRYVLAEGTQVREEDFGLLFYTRSGPRLYFISCGGILDESFFYGEMTLMDWMKTRQDVHTLPDRKMNSLLGSLEQLTEKGVIHEC
;
A
#
# COMPACT_ATOMS: atom_id res chain seq x y z
N MET A 1 12.01 10.63 1.53
CA MET A 1 11.19 9.58 2.14
C MET A 1 9.79 9.65 1.58
N THR A 2 9.19 8.51 1.36
CA THR A 2 8.00 8.44 0.53
C THR A 2 6.76 8.13 1.35
N ARG A 3 5.74 8.94 1.17
CA ARG A 3 4.38 8.68 1.64
C ARG A 3 3.53 8.36 0.44
N TYR A 4 2.45 7.63 0.66
CA TYR A 4 1.55 7.26 -0.43
C TYR A 4 0.14 7.67 -0.07
N VAL A 5 -0.58 8.21 -1.06
CA VAL A 5 -1.98 8.57 -0.90
C VAL A 5 -2.77 7.97 -2.04
N LEU A 6 -4.06 7.72 -1.81
CA LEU A 6 -4.94 7.22 -2.86
C LEU A 6 -5.15 8.30 -3.91
N ALA A 7 -5.15 7.90 -5.17
CA ALA A 7 -5.51 8.79 -6.25
C ALA A 7 -7.00 9.11 -6.17
N GLU A 8 -7.39 10.25 -6.74
CA GLU A 8 -8.79 10.64 -6.78
C GLU A 8 -9.62 9.57 -7.49
N GLY A 9 -10.72 9.19 -6.89
CA GLY A 9 -11.59 8.16 -7.45
C GLY A 9 -11.17 6.74 -7.14
N THR A 10 -10.08 6.56 -6.38
CA THR A 10 -9.61 5.24 -5.97
C THR A 10 -10.03 4.97 -4.54
N GLN A 11 -10.49 3.76 -4.29
CA GLN A 11 -10.82 3.30 -2.95
C GLN A 11 -10.00 2.06 -2.62
N VAL A 12 -9.76 1.85 -1.33
CA VAL A 12 -9.05 0.67 -0.86
C VAL A 12 -9.91 -0.05 0.16
N ARG A 13 -9.88 -1.37 0.12
CA ARG A 13 -10.61 -2.19 1.08
C ARG A 13 -9.67 -3.24 1.65
N GLU A 14 -9.77 -3.46 2.96
CA GLU A 14 -8.98 -4.49 3.62
C GLU A 14 -9.60 -5.85 3.38
N GLU A 15 -8.77 -6.79 2.98
CA GLU A 15 -9.13 -8.18 2.80
C GLU A 15 -8.26 -9.05 3.70
N ASP A 16 -8.57 -10.34 3.80
CA ASP A 16 -7.92 -11.24 4.74
C ASP A 16 -6.39 -11.27 4.59
N PHE A 17 -5.90 -11.20 3.36
CA PHE A 17 -4.48 -11.35 3.10
C PHE A 17 -3.82 -10.12 2.48
N GLY A 18 -4.54 -9.00 2.42
CA GLY A 18 -3.97 -7.83 1.83
C GLY A 18 -4.98 -6.72 1.60
N LEU A 19 -4.71 -5.92 0.59
CA LEU A 19 -5.52 -4.76 0.27
C LEU A 19 -6.01 -4.83 -1.16
N LEU A 20 -7.28 -4.53 -1.35
CA LEU A 20 -7.89 -4.47 -2.67
C LEU A 20 -8.15 -3.00 -3.01
N PHE A 21 -7.60 -2.57 -4.14
CA PHE A 21 -7.80 -1.21 -4.65
C PHE A 21 -8.72 -1.26 -5.84
N TYR A 22 -9.66 -0.33 -5.91
CA TYR A 22 -10.53 -0.25 -7.09
C TYR A 22 -10.75 1.21 -7.48
N THR A 23 -10.87 1.42 -8.79
CA THR A 23 -11.02 2.76 -9.35
C THR A 23 -12.42 2.90 -9.94
N ARG A 24 -12.98 4.10 -9.85
CA ARG A 24 -14.31 4.39 -10.39
C ARG A 24 -14.30 4.61 -11.90
N SER A 25 -13.26 5.26 -12.40
CA SER A 25 -13.18 5.56 -13.81
C SER A 25 -12.51 4.41 -14.54
N GLY A 26 -13.30 3.57 -15.19
CA GLY A 26 -12.84 2.34 -15.77
C GLY A 26 -12.62 1.30 -14.68
N PRO A 27 -13.59 0.41 -14.44
CA PRO A 27 -13.54 -0.49 -13.29
C PRO A 27 -12.34 -1.41 -13.36
N ARG A 28 -11.34 -1.10 -12.54
CA ARG A 28 -10.12 -1.90 -12.43
C ARG A 28 -9.91 -2.26 -10.98
N LEU A 29 -9.47 -3.48 -10.77
CA LEU A 29 -9.17 -3.99 -9.44
C LEU A 29 -7.69 -4.33 -9.37
N TYR A 30 -7.06 -3.95 -8.27
CA TYR A 30 -5.66 -4.26 -7.99
C TYR A 30 -5.58 -4.82 -6.58
N PHE A 31 -4.85 -5.90 -6.41
CA PHE A 31 -4.71 -6.53 -5.11
C PHE A 31 -3.25 -6.60 -4.72
N ILE A 32 -2.96 -6.20 -3.46
CA ILE A 32 -1.63 -6.37 -2.88
C ILE A 32 -1.73 -7.40 -1.76
N SER A 33 -0.94 -8.47 -1.87
CA SER A 33 -0.85 -9.47 -0.82
C SER A 33 0.18 -9.00 0.20
N CYS A 34 -0.28 -8.30 1.24
CA CYS A 34 0.60 -7.74 2.26
C CYS A 34 0.38 -8.31 3.65
N GLY A 35 -0.54 -9.25 3.79
CA GLY A 35 -0.68 -10.02 5.03
C GLY A 35 -0.87 -9.20 6.30
N GLY A 36 -1.55 -8.07 6.22
CA GLY A 36 -1.77 -7.22 7.38
C GLY A 36 -0.63 -6.27 7.71
N ILE A 37 0.43 -6.24 6.89
CA ILE A 37 1.54 -5.31 7.08
C ILE A 37 1.07 -3.88 6.88
N LEU A 38 0.27 -3.66 5.85
CA LEU A 38 -0.35 -2.35 5.58
C LEU A 38 -1.85 -2.45 5.79
N ASP A 39 -2.45 -1.33 6.19
CA ASP A 39 -3.90 -1.21 6.20
C ASP A 39 -4.29 0.06 5.44
N GLU A 40 -5.60 0.32 5.37
CA GLU A 40 -6.06 1.46 4.58
C GLU A 40 -5.56 2.79 5.11
N SER A 41 -5.28 2.89 6.40
CA SER A 41 -4.82 4.14 6.99
C SER A 41 -3.42 4.54 6.54
N PHE A 42 -2.61 3.59 6.08
CA PHE A 42 -1.31 3.91 5.53
C PHE A 42 -1.43 4.87 4.33
N PHE A 43 -2.52 4.76 3.57
CA PHE A 43 -2.71 5.55 2.36
C PHE A 43 -3.37 6.91 2.62
N TYR A 44 -3.44 7.32 3.87
CA TYR A 44 -3.85 8.68 4.22
C TYR A 44 -2.68 9.67 4.12
N GLY A 45 -1.47 9.16 3.89
CA GLY A 45 -0.30 10.00 3.67
C GLY A 45 0.30 10.60 4.93
N GLU A 46 0.01 10.03 6.09
CA GLU A 46 0.49 10.55 7.37
C GLU A 46 1.88 10.06 7.73
N MET A 47 2.27 8.88 7.24
CA MET A 47 3.55 8.26 7.57
C MET A 47 4.26 7.79 6.32
N THR A 48 5.59 7.83 6.37
CA THR A 48 6.41 7.16 5.37
C THR A 48 6.36 5.66 5.64
N LEU A 49 6.75 4.87 4.65
CA LEU A 49 6.80 3.42 4.83
C LEU A 49 7.75 3.04 5.97
N MET A 50 8.89 3.73 6.07
CA MET A 50 9.84 3.47 7.15
C MET A 50 9.22 3.72 8.53
N ASP A 51 8.53 4.84 8.68
CA ASP A 51 7.89 5.18 9.95
C ASP A 51 6.77 4.20 10.27
N TRP A 52 6.01 3.81 9.26
CA TRP A 52 4.94 2.83 9.42
C TRP A 52 5.49 1.52 9.96
N MET A 53 6.59 1.05 9.37
CA MET A 53 7.21 -0.20 9.79
C MET A 53 7.74 -0.13 11.23
N LYS A 54 8.25 1.04 11.63
CA LYS A 54 8.74 1.22 13.00
C LYS A 54 7.64 1.14 14.04
N THR A 55 6.42 1.55 13.68
CA THR A 55 5.30 1.50 14.62
C THR A 55 4.69 0.11 14.72
N ARG A 56 5.06 -0.80 13.81
CA ARG A 56 4.54 -2.16 13.77
C ARG A 56 5.58 -3.13 14.26
N GLN A 57 5.68 -3.27 15.58
CA GLN A 57 6.71 -4.10 16.20
C GLN A 57 6.61 -5.57 15.81
N ASP A 58 5.43 -6.02 15.48
CA ASP A 58 5.20 -7.42 15.10
C ASP A 58 5.71 -7.76 13.71
N VAL A 59 6.11 -6.76 12.92
CA VAL A 59 6.64 -6.99 11.57
C VAL A 59 8.05 -6.47 11.40
N HIS A 60 8.74 -6.17 12.50
CA HIS A 60 10.09 -5.61 12.44
C HIS A 60 11.12 -6.58 11.84
N THR A 61 10.80 -7.86 11.78
CA THR A 61 11.69 -8.87 11.23
C THR A 61 11.31 -9.28 9.81
N LEU A 62 10.63 -8.41 9.09
CA LEU A 62 10.19 -8.71 7.74
C LEU A 62 11.38 -9.01 6.84
N PRO A 63 11.39 -10.17 6.15
CA PRO A 63 12.49 -10.51 5.25
C PRO A 63 12.64 -9.50 4.12
N ASP A 64 13.87 -9.27 3.69
CA ASP A 64 14.16 -8.32 2.59
C ASP A 64 13.37 -8.66 1.34
N ARG A 65 13.21 -9.94 1.04
CA ARG A 65 12.45 -10.37 -0.13
C ARG A 65 11.00 -9.89 -0.08
N LYS A 66 10.38 -9.99 1.10
CA LYS A 66 8.99 -9.52 1.26
C LYS A 66 8.92 -8.00 1.20
N MET A 67 9.90 -7.33 1.77
CA MET A 67 9.96 -5.86 1.69
C MET A 67 10.11 -5.41 0.24
N ASN A 68 10.97 -6.03 -0.52
CA ASN A 68 11.17 -5.69 -1.92
C ASN A 68 9.92 -5.97 -2.74
N SER A 69 9.21 -7.06 -2.45
CA SER A 69 7.96 -7.38 -3.11
C SER A 69 6.91 -6.32 -2.83
N LEU A 70 6.82 -5.87 -1.58
CA LEU A 70 5.87 -4.83 -1.20
C LEU A 70 6.19 -3.51 -1.90
N LEU A 71 7.45 -3.11 -1.90
CA LEU A 71 7.88 -1.89 -2.60
C LEU A 71 7.58 -1.96 -4.09
N GLY A 72 7.82 -3.12 -4.70
CA GLY A 72 7.49 -3.32 -6.10
C GLY A 72 6.01 -3.18 -6.38
N SER A 73 5.16 -3.69 -5.49
CA SER A 73 3.72 -3.56 -5.63
C SER A 73 3.28 -2.10 -5.52
N LEU A 74 3.83 -1.37 -4.55
CA LEU A 74 3.51 0.05 -4.39
C LEU A 74 3.95 0.85 -5.62
N GLU A 75 5.11 0.53 -6.16
CA GLU A 75 5.62 1.18 -7.36
C GLU A 75 4.70 0.93 -8.55
N GLN A 76 4.23 -0.30 -8.73
CA GLN A 76 3.29 -0.62 -9.79
C GLN A 76 1.97 0.14 -9.65
N LEU A 77 1.45 0.24 -8.45
CA LEU A 77 0.21 0.99 -8.23
C LEU A 77 0.41 2.48 -8.53
N THR A 78 1.58 3.01 -8.22
CA THR A 78 1.92 4.39 -8.55
C THR A 78 1.96 4.59 -10.06
N GLU A 79 2.57 3.66 -10.79
CA GLU A 79 2.62 3.72 -12.25
C GLU A 79 1.23 3.64 -12.87
N LYS A 80 0.34 2.86 -12.28
CA LYS A 80 -1.03 2.72 -12.78
C LYS A 80 -1.92 3.90 -12.40
N GLY A 81 -1.41 4.83 -11.60
CA GLY A 81 -2.20 5.98 -11.17
C GLY A 81 -3.22 5.66 -10.08
N VAL A 82 -3.07 4.53 -9.41
CA VAL A 82 -3.98 4.10 -8.34
C VAL A 82 -3.63 4.82 -7.03
N ILE A 83 -2.35 5.05 -6.80
CA ILE A 83 -1.85 5.80 -5.67
C ILE A 83 -0.83 6.82 -6.16
N HIS A 84 -0.53 7.81 -5.32
CA HIS A 84 0.47 8.82 -5.62
C HIS A 84 1.49 8.89 -4.50
N GLU A 85 2.74 9.17 -4.87
CA GLU A 85 3.77 9.49 -3.90
C GLU A 85 3.67 10.96 -3.50
N CYS A 86 3.90 11.20 -2.23
CA CYS A 86 3.93 12.58 -1.71
C CYS A 86 5.35 13.00 -1.40
#